data_01a52401a478e67a2ef2c08b6d17a6fd
#
_entry.id   01a52401a478e67a2ef2c08b6d17a6fd
#
_cell.length_a   1.000
_cell.length_b   1.000
_cell.length_c   1.000
_cell.angle_alpha   90.00
_cell.angle_beta   90.00
_cell.angle_gamma   90.00
#
_symmetry.space_group_name_H-M   'P 1'
#
loop_
_entity.id
_entity.type
_entity.pdbx_description
1 polymer ?
#
loop_
_entity_poly.entity_id
_entity_poly.type
_entity_poly.pdbx_seq_one_letter_code
_entity_poly.pdbx_strand_id
1 'polypeptide(L)'
;MKSSRGFTLIEVLVALSIMAVIAVLTWRGIDGMARAQESTRAYTDDVLALQAGLAQWRTDLDAMMSWPAAPTLQGTPQPTETDSQRSLAWDGNTLRITRTSAGDAAAGLRVVAWTRRPASGQWLRWQSAPVQSQNAWAAAWEAAARWGQSGGTAEAGGGQAVRIAAALDWQ
;
A
#
# COMPACT_ATOMS: atom_id res chain seq x y z
N MET A 1 2.61 -11.55 80.77
CA MET A 1 3.39 -10.52 80.05
C MET A 1 3.65 -11.08 78.69
N LYS A 2 3.09 -10.50 77.57
CA LYS A 2 3.39 -10.90 76.19
C LYS A 2 4.72 -10.23 75.82
N SER A 3 5.75 -11.04 75.52
CA SER A 3 7.03 -10.56 74.97
C SER A 3 6.76 -10.04 73.56
N SER A 4 6.91 -8.74 73.35
CA SER A 4 6.91 -8.13 72.00
C SER A 4 8.29 -8.41 71.39
N ARG A 5 8.32 -9.34 70.44
CA ARG A 5 9.49 -9.56 69.59
C ARG A 5 9.56 -8.40 68.59
N GLY A 6 10.58 -7.58 68.66
CA GLY A 6 10.88 -6.57 67.62
C GLY A 6 11.52 -7.21 66.39
N PHE A 7 11.32 -6.62 65.22
CA PHE A 7 11.97 -7.02 63.99
C PHE A 7 13.50 -6.82 64.08
N THR A 8 14.22 -7.77 63.54
CA THR A 8 15.69 -7.63 63.40
C THR A 8 16.04 -6.84 62.14
N LEU A 9 17.11 -6.11 62.18
CA LEU A 9 17.62 -5.30 61.07
C LEU A 9 17.85 -6.17 59.82
N ILE A 10 18.30 -7.43 60.02
CA ILE A 10 18.52 -8.37 58.92
C ILE A 10 17.22 -8.83 58.25
N GLU A 11 16.13 -9.02 59.01
CA GLU A 11 14.84 -9.34 58.42
C GLU A 11 14.32 -8.26 57.53
N VAL A 12 14.46 -6.98 57.91
CA VAL A 12 14.08 -5.82 57.05
C VAL A 12 14.93 -5.78 55.81
N LEU A 13 16.22 -6.02 55.94
CA LEU A 13 17.16 -6.00 54.80
C LEU A 13 16.85 -7.09 53.77
N VAL A 14 16.56 -8.32 54.25
CA VAL A 14 16.16 -9.44 53.40
C VAL A 14 14.80 -9.14 52.71
N ALA A 15 13.82 -8.61 53.45
CA ALA A 15 12.53 -8.26 52.88
C ALA A 15 12.63 -7.22 51.77
N LEU A 16 13.44 -6.15 51.99
CA LEU A 16 13.69 -5.15 50.99
C LEU A 16 14.41 -5.71 49.74
N SER A 17 15.36 -6.63 49.94
CA SER A 17 16.05 -7.28 48.81
C SER A 17 15.11 -8.11 47.96
N ILE A 18 14.21 -8.87 48.59
CA ILE A 18 13.18 -9.67 47.88
C ILE A 18 12.23 -8.73 47.12
N MET A 19 11.76 -7.64 47.75
CA MET A 19 10.91 -6.66 47.08
C MET A 19 11.59 -6.03 45.89
N ALA A 20 12.88 -5.70 45.98
CA ALA A 20 13.65 -5.13 44.88
C ALA A 20 13.73 -6.10 43.68
N VAL A 21 13.97 -7.39 43.96
CA VAL A 21 14.01 -8.41 42.90
C VAL A 21 12.65 -8.58 42.22
N ILE A 22 11.56 -8.63 43.01
CA ILE A 22 10.20 -8.72 42.47
C ILE A 22 9.88 -7.47 41.62
N ALA A 23 10.23 -6.28 42.07
CA ALA A 23 9.99 -5.05 41.31
C ALA A 23 10.73 -5.07 39.96
N VAL A 24 11.97 -5.51 39.91
CA VAL A 24 12.75 -5.63 38.67
C VAL A 24 12.15 -6.66 37.71
N LEU A 25 11.72 -7.83 38.24
CA LEU A 25 11.07 -8.86 37.42
C LEU A 25 9.74 -8.40 36.85
N THR A 26 8.94 -7.71 37.65
CA THR A 26 7.64 -7.14 37.21
C THR A 26 7.87 -6.11 36.11
N TRP A 27 8.83 -5.22 36.29
CA TRP A 27 9.17 -4.20 35.26
C TRP A 27 9.58 -4.86 33.93
N ARG A 28 10.46 -5.85 33.98
CA ARG A 28 10.90 -6.62 32.79
C ARG A 28 9.72 -7.34 32.12
N GLY A 29 8.81 -7.86 32.89
CA GLY A 29 7.60 -8.50 32.37
C GLY A 29 6.70 -7.52 31.59
N ILE A 30 6.45 -6.34 32.15
CA ILE A 30 5.66 -5.29 31.51
C ILE A 30 6.33 -4.79 30.23
N ASP A 31 7.63 -4.53 30.25
CA ASP A 31 8.41 -4.08 29.11
C ASP A 31 8.42 -5.13 27.97
N GLY A 32 8.52 -6.41 28.32
CA GLY A 32 8.38 -7.51 27.36
C GLY A 32 7.00 -7.57 26.70
N MET A 33 5.93 -7.37 27.49
CA MET A 33 4.57 -7.34 27.00
C MET A 33 4.31 -6.15 26.07
N ALA A 34 4.84 -4.98 26.41
CA ALA A 34 4.73 -3.79 25.58
C ALA A 34 5.38 -4.00 24.19
N ARG A 35 6.58 -4.59 24.16
CA ARG A 35 7.25 -4.93 22.89
C ARG A 35 6.50 -5.96 22.06
N ALA A 36 5.94 -6.98 22.70
CA ALA A 36 5.13 -7.99 22.01
C ALA A 36 3.85 -7.37 21.41
N GLN A 37 3.21 -6.44 22.12
CA GLN A 37 2.04 -5.72 21.61
C GLN A 37 2.40 -4.86 20.40
N GLU A 38 3.53 -4.14 20.44
CA GLU A 38 3.99 -3.30 19.31
C GLU A 38 4.25 -4.15 18.06
N SER A 39 4.95 -5.29 18.22
CA SER A 39 5.19 -6.24 17.13
C SER A 39 3.87 -6.78 16.53
N THR A 40 2.90 -7.11 17.39
CA THR A 40 1.59 -7.61 16.93
C THR A 40 0.80 -6.52 16.19
N ARG A 41 0.85 -5.27 16.65
CA ARG A 41 0.21 -4.14 15.96
C ARG A 41 0.83 -3.91 14.60
N ALA A 42 2.16 -3.84 14.50
CA ALA A 42 2.85 -3.66 13.23
C ALA A 42 2.48 -4.75 12.22
N TYR A 43 2.45 -6.01 12.64
CA TYR A 43 2.01 -7.12 11.78
C TYR A 43 0.55 -6.98 11.34
N THR A 44 -0.34 -6.58 12.26
CA THR A 44 -1.76 -6.38 11.93
C THR A 44 -1.96 -5.25 10.93
N ASP A 45 -1.24 -4.15 11.09
CA ASP A 45 -1.30 -3.00 10.19
C ASP A 45 -0.81 -3.37 8.78
N ASP A 46 0.24 -4.17 8.67
CA ASP A 46 0.74 -4.67 7.39
C ASP A 46 -0.28 -5.59 6.68
N VAL A 47 -0.92 -6.49 7.43
CA VAL A 47 -1.97 -7.38 6.89
C VAL A 47 -3.18 -6.57 6.41
N LEU A 48 -3.63 -5.57 7.17
CA LEU A 48 -4.74 -4.71 6.78
C LEU A 48 -4.40 -3.88 5.54
N ALA A 49 -3.20 -3.34 5.46
CA ALA A 49 -2.72 -2.60 4.29
C ALA A 49 -2.69 -3.49 3.03
N LEU A 50 -2.23 -4.74 3.16
CA LEU A 50 -2.25 -5.71 2.07
C LEU A 50 -3.69 -6.04 1.63
N GLN A 51 -4.59 -6.31 2.56
CA GLN A 51 -5.99 -6.61 2.25
C GLN A 51 -6.66 -5.44 1.51
N ALA A 52 -6.44 -4.21 1.97
CA ALA A 52 -6.94 -3.01 1.31
C ALA A 52 -6.36 -2.86 -0.11
N GLY A 53 -5.07 -3.12 -0.28
CA GLY A 53 -4.39 -3.10 -1.56
C GLY A 53 -4.95 -4.13 -2.55
N LEU A 54 -5.14 -5.37 -2.11
CA LEU A 54 -5.71 -6.44 -2.93
C LEU A 54 -7.19 -6.17 -3.29
N ALA A 55 -7.97 -5.64 -2.37
CA ALA A 55 -9.35 -5.23 -2.63
C ALA A 55 -9.40 -4.12 -3.69
N GLN A 56 -8.52 -3.13 -3.60
CA GLN A 56 -8.42 -2.06 -4.59
C GLN A 56 -7.97 -2.60 -5.96
N TRP A 57 -7.01 -3.50 -5.97
CA TRP A 57 -6.54 -4.14 -7.20
C TRP A 57 -7.66 -4.91 -7.90
N ARG A 58 -8.41 -5.71 -7.14
CA ARG A 58 -9.59 -6.41 -7.66
C ARG A 58 -10.61 -5.44 -8.22
N THR A 59 -10.90 -4.35 -7.52
CA THR A 59 -11.83 -3.31 -7.99
C THR A 59 -11.36 -2.68 -9.32
N ASP A 60 -10.04 -2.46 -9.48
CA ASP A 60 -9.50 -1.92 -10.72
C ASP A 60 -9.62 -2.91 -11.89
N LEU A 61 -9.41 -4.21 -11.63
CA LEU A 61 -9.57 -5.25 -12.63
C LEU A 61 -11.03 -5.50 -13.01
N ASP A 62 -11.92 -5.54 -12.02
CA ASP A 62 -13.36 -5.75 -12.26
C ASP A 62 -14.00 -4.59 -13.06
N ALA A 63 -13.45 -3.38 -12.93
CA ALA A 63 -13.90 -2.19 -13.66
C ALA A 63 -13.17 -1.98 -15.00
N MET A 64 -12.35 -2.94 -15.42
CA MET A 64 -11.55 -2.84 -16.65
C MET A 64 -12.43 -2.75 -17.90
N MET A 65 -12.08 -1.80 -18.79
CA MET A 65 -12.76 -1.62 -20.07
C MET A 65 -11.76 -1.32 -21.19
N SER A 66 -12.07 -1.83 -22.39
CA SER A 66 -11.35 -1.43 -23.59
C SER A 66 -11.74 0.00 -23.99
N TRP A 67 -10.76 0.80 -24.39
CA TRP A 67 -11.06 2.08 -24.99
C TRP A 67 -11.73 1.83 -26.35
N PRO A 68 -12.86 2.48 -26.67
CA PRO A 68 -13.51 2.35 -27.98
C PRO A 68 -12.53 2.80 -29.07
N ALA A 69 -12.31 1.96 -30.08
CA ALA A 69 -11.57 2.36 -31.25
C ALA A 69 -12.24 3.56 -31.91
N ALA A 70 -11.48 4.62 -32.19
CA ALA A 70 -12.03 5.73 -32.96
C ALA A 70 -12.45 5.21 -34.34
N PRO A 71 -13.58 5.68 -34.88
CA PRO A 71 -13.94 5.33 -36.25
C PRO A 71 -12.83 5.80 -37.19
N THR A 72 -12.19 4.86 -37.88
CA THR A 72 -11.14 5.13 -38.86
C THR A 72 -11.69 6.00 -40.00
N LEU A 73 -11.29 7.25 -40.03
CA LEU A 73 -11.44 8.05 -41.25
C LEU A 73 -10.48 7.47 -42.26
N GLN A 74 -11.03 7.04 -43.43
CA GLN A 74 -10.25 6.47 -44.54
C GLN A 74 -9.10 7.42 -44.93
N GLY A 75 -7.86 6.95 -44.84
CA GLY A 75 -6.69 7.65 -45.38
C GLY A 75 -5.62 8.12 -44.39
N THR A 76 -5.79 7.96 -43.08
CA THR A 76 -4.73 8.17 -42.08
C THR A 76 -3.99 6.89 -41.78
N PRO A 77 -2.64 6.89 -41.61
CA PRO A 77 -1.91 5.72 -41.13
C PRO A 77 -2.51 5.30 -39.81
N GLN A 78 -3.05 4.08 -39.77
CA GLN A 78 -3.57 3.52 -38.52
C GLN A 78 -2.44 3.47 -37.50
N PRO A 79 -2.64 4.02 -36.29
CA PRO A 79 -1.85 3.58 -35.17
C PRO A 79 -2.07 2.08 -35.06
N THR A 80 -1.00 1.31 -35.00
CA THR A 80 -1.01 -0.13 -34.89
C THR A 80 -2.09 -0.55 -33.92
N GLU A 81 -3.00 -1.44 -34.33
CA GLU A 81 -4.19 -1.91 -33.58
C GLU A 81 -3.88 -2.34 -32.13
N THR A 82 -2.61 -2.49 -31.83
CA THR A 82 -2.08 -3.00 -30.58
C THR A 82 -2.17 -2.02 -29.43
N ASP A 83 -2.15 -0.70 -29.63
CA ASP A 83 -2.04 0.26 -28.51
C ASP A 83 -3.36 0.92 -28.10
N SER A 84 -4.26 1.16 -29.04
CA SER A 84 -5.52 1.86 -28.75
C SER A 84 -6.63 0.95 -28.18
N GLN A 85 -6.46 -0.37 -28.24
CA GLN A 85 -7.44 -1.34 -27.70
C GLN A 85 -7.02 -1.99 -26.39
N ARG A 86 -5.88 -1.62 -25.83
CA ARG A 86 -5.37 -2.26 -24.62
C ARG A 86 -6.10 -1.74 -23.39
N SER A 87 -6.93 -2.59 -22.79
CA SER A 87 -7.43 -2.36 -21.43
C SER A 87 -6.40 -2.70 -20.36
N LEU A 88 -5.38 -3.52 -20.70
CA LEU A 88 -4.35 -4.02 -19.79
C LEU A 88 -3.00 -4.09 -20.51
N ALA A 89 -1.93 -3.57 -19.88
CA ALA A 89 -0.56 -3.78 -20.32
C ALA A 89 0.39 -3.97 -19.15
N TRP A 90 1.34 -4.88 -19.31
CA TRP A 90 2.43 -5.12 -18.39
C TRP A 90 3.76 -4.91 -19.11
N ASP A 91 4.62 -4.03 -18.59
CA ASP A 91 5.92 -3.70 -19.18
C ASP A 91 7.12 -4.30 -18.42
N GLY A 92 6.88 -5.25 -17.51
CA GLY A 92 7.89 -5.85 -16.64
C GLY A 92 8.02 -5.19 -15.27
N ASN A 93 7.53 -3.95 -15.10
CA ASN A 93 7.60 -3.21 -13.84
C ASN A 93 6.25 -2.57 -13.46
N THR A 94 5.44 -2.23 -14.45
CA THR A 94 4.19 -1.49 -14.26
C THR A 94 3.03 -2.20 -14.92
N LEU A 95 1.98 -2.44 -14.16
CA LEU A 95 0.69 -2.87 -14.68
C LEU A 95 -0.15 -1.63 -14.96
N ARG A 96 -0.57 -1.43 -16.21
CA ARG A 96 -1.45 -0.34 -16.61
C ARG A 96 -2.82 -0.89 -16.99
N ILE A 97 -3.88 -0.23 -16.53
CA ILE A 97 -5.26 -0.65 -16.70
C ILE A 97 -6.09 0.55 -17.15
N THR A 98 -6.93 0.35 -18.17
CA THR A 98 -8.00 1.30 -18.50
C THR A 98 -9.28 0.82 -17.82
N ARG A 99 -9.89 1.68 -17.01
CA ARG A 99 -11.12 1.36 -16.27
C ARG A 99 -12.17 2.45 -16.34
N THR A 100 -13.43 2.10 -16.05
CA THR A 100 -14.48 3.08 -15.83
C THR A 100 -14.26 3.87 -14.54
N SER A 101 -14.73 5.12 -14.52
CA SER A 101 -14.86 5.87 -13.26
C SER A 101 -15.90 5.21 -12.37
N ALA A 102 -15.54 4.92 -11.11
CA ALA A 102 -16.49 4.36 -10.17
C ALA A 102 -17.59 5.37 -9.85
N GLY A 103 -18.86 4.95 -9.97
CA GLY A 103 -20.02 5.71 -9.53
C GLY A 103 -20.69 6.60 -10.59
N ASP A 104 -20.03 6.94 -11.70
CA ASP A 104 -20.62 7.74 -12.76
C ASP A 104 -20.05 7.36 -14.13
N ALA A 105 -20.86 6.69 -14.94
CA ALA A 105 -20.50 6.34 -16.32
C ALA A 105 -20.28 7.60 -17.21
N ALA A 106 -20.87 8.73 -16.86
CA ALA A 106 -20.69 10.00 -17.55
C ALA A 106 -19.32 10.65 -17.20
N ALA A 107 -18.66 10.23 -16.12
CA ALA A 107 -17.35 10.75 -15.72
C ALA A 107 -16.18 10.29 -16.60
N GLY A 108 -16.43 9.41 -17.58
CA GLY A 108 -15.42 8.93 -18.52
C GLY A 108 -14.55 7.78 -17.98
N LEU A 109 -13.47 7.48 -18.70
CA LEU A 109 -12.51 6.45 -18.34
C LEU A 109 -11.38 7.02 -17.49
N ARG A 110 -10.64 6.13 -16.82
CA ARG A 110 -9.41 6.45 -16.11
C ARG A 110 -8.34 5.44 -16.46
N VAL A 111 -7.11 5.92 -16.51
CA VAL A 111 -5.93 5.07 -16.55
C VAL A 111 -5.43 4.87 -15.13
N VAL A 112 -5.20 3.63 -14.75
CA VAL A 112 -4.60 3.25 -13.46
C VAL A 112 -3.30 2.54 -13.73
N ALA A 113 -2.28 2.81 -12.94
CA ALA A 113 -1.01 2.11 -12.97
C ALA A 113 -0.66 1.59 -11.59
N TRP A 114 -0.13 0.37 -11.57
CA TRP A 114 0.40 -0.29 -10.39
C TRP A 114 1.86 -0.60 -10.60
N THR A 115 2.70 -0.24 -9.64
CA THR A 115 4.13 -0.57 -9.66
C THR A 115 4.61 -0.97 -8.27
N ARG A 116 5.71 -1.71 -8.23
CA ARG A 116 6.44 -2.02 -7.00
C ARG A 116 7.73 -1.23 -6.96
N ARG A 117 7.95 -0.48 -5.90
CA ARG A 117 9.21 0.24 -5.70
C ARG A 117 10.33 -0.75 -5.38
N PRO A 118 11.39 -0.87 -6.21
CA PRO A 118 12.42 -1.91 -6.02
C PRO A 118 13.15 -1.80 -4.69
N ALA A 119 13.46 -0.57 -4.25
CA ALA A 119 14.26 -0.34 -3.04
C ALA A 119 13.54 -0.68 -1.72
N SER A 120 12.22 -0.54 -1.67
CA SER A 120 11.42 -0.72 -0.44
C SER A 120 10.37 -1.82 -0.56
N GLY A 121 10.23 -2.43 -1.74
CA GLY A 121 9.18 -3.41 -2.01
C GLY A 121 7.74 -2.89 -1.94
N GLN A 122 7.56 -1.59 -1.72
CA GLN A 122 6.25 -0.97 -1.55
C GLN A 122 5.43 -1.03 -2.82
N TRP A 123 4.15 -1.37 -2.69
CA TRP A 123 3.18 -1.28 -3.77
C TRP A 123 2.60 0.12 -3.84
N LEU A 124 2.62 0.68 -5.04
CA LEU A 124 2.16 2.02 -5.35
C LEU A 124 1.08 1.94 -6.43
N ARG A 125 0.05 2.75 -6.29
CA ARG A 125 -1.01 2.92 -7.26
C ARG A 125 -1.09 4.36 -7.71
N TRP A 126 -1.14 4.57 -9.01
CA TRP A 126 -1.37 5.86 -9.65
C TRP A 126 -2.70 5.83 -10.41
N GLN A 127 -3.34 6.96 -10.52
CA GLN A 127 -4.61 7.12 -11.23
C GLN A 127 -4.66 8.46 -11.93
N SER A 128 -5.08 8.49 -13.21
CA SER A 128 -5.30 9.71 -13.96
C SER A 128 -6.56 10.46 -13.50
N ALA A 129 -6.68 11.73 -13.90
CA ALA A 129 -7.98 12.37 -14.00
C ALA A 129 -8.89 11.61 -15.00
N PRO A 130 -10.22 11.80 -14.97
CA PRO A 130 -11.11 11.24 -15.96
C PRO A 130 -10.75 11.70 -17.37
N VAL A 131 -10.74 10.78 -18.32
CA VAL A 131 -10.43 11.03 -19.72
C VAL A 131 -11.66 10.76 -20.60
N GLN A 132 -11.95 11.68 -21.51
CA GLN A 132 -13.10 11.62 -22.40
C GLN A 132 -12.71 11.61 -23.89
N SER A 133 -11.42 11.75 -24.20
CA SER A 133 -10.93 11.73 -25.59
C SER A 133 -9.77 10.76 -25.73
N GLN A 134 -9.55 10.25 -26.94
CA GLN A 134 -8.45 9.35 -27.26
C GLN A 134 -7.07 9.98 -26.99
N ASN A 135 -6.92 11.25 -27.31
CA ASN A 135 -5.65 11.95 -27.05
C ASN A 135 -5.38 12.11 -25.54
N ALA A 136 -6.40 12.43 -24.74
CA ALA A 136 -6.27 12.52 -23.29
C ALA A 136 -5.96 11.14 -22.69
N TRP A 137 -6.59 10.07 -23.21
CA TRP A 137 -6.29 8.70 -22.80
C TRP A 137 -4.85 8.32 -23.13
N ALA A 138 -4.38 8.58 -24.38
CA ALA A 138 -3.01 8.28 -24.77
C ALA A 138 -1.99 9.03 -23.91
N ALA A 139 -2.21 10.31 -23.65
CA ALA A 139 -1.35 11.10 -22.76
C ALA A 139 -1.32 10.52 -21.32
N ALA A 140 -2.46 10.11 -20.79
CA ALA A 140 -2.54 9.48 -19.48
C ALA A 140 -1.84 8.11 -19.46
N TRP A 141 -1.97 7.33 -20.53
CA TRP A 141 -1.33 6.02 -20.69
C TRP A 141 0.19 6.11 -20.69
N GLU A 142 0.75 7.11 -21.41
CA GLU A 142 2.17 7.41 -21.43
C GLU A 142 2.66 7.99 -20.09
N ALA A 143 1.87 8.84 -19.44
CA ALA A 143 2.19 9.35 -18.12
C ALA A 143 2.28 8.22 -17.09
N ALA A 144 1.35 7.27 -17.15
CA ALA A 144 1.35 6.07 -16.31
C ALA A 144 2.61 5.21 -16.52
N ALA A 145 3.05 5.04 -17.78
CA ALA A 145 4.26 4.30 -18.09
C ALA A 145 5.51 4.97 -17.50
N ARG A 146 5.68 6.28 -17.74
CA ARG A 146 6.82 7.04 -17.19
C ARG A 146 6.84 7.03 -15.66
N TRP A 147 5.68 7.18 -15.04
CA TRP A 147 5.56 7.11 -13.57
C TRP A 147 6.00 5.74 -13.04
N GLY A 148 5.55 4.66 -13.66
CA GLY A 148 5.93 3.31 -13.27
C GLY A 148 7.41 3.01 -13.46
N GLN A 149 8.00 3.45 -14.59
CA GLN A 149 9.44 3.30 -14.88
C GLN A 149 10.31 4.04 -13.86
N SER A 150 9.84 5.17 -13.32
CA SER A 150 10.54 5.89 -12.23
C SER A 150 10.39 5.23 -10.85
N GLY A 151 9.73 4.08 -10.74
CA GLY A 151 9.41 3.44 -9.46
C GLY A 151 8.45 4.27 -8.61
N GLY A 152 7.57 5.04 -9.24
CA GLY A 152 6.57 5.87 -8.58
C GLY A 152 7.12 7.15 -7.96
N THR A 153 8.29 7.63 -8.38
CA THR A 153 8.92 8.86 -7.86
C THR A 153 8.70 10.08 -8.74
N ALA A 154 8.40 9.90 -10.04
CA ALA A 154 8.12 11.01 -10.94
C ALA A 154 6.83 11.72 -10.54
N GLU A 155 6.80 13.05 -10.72
CA GLU A 155 5.57 13.81 -10.61
C GLU A 155 4.52 13.24 -11.56
N ALA A 156 3.35 12.98 -11.02
CA ALA A 156 2.33 12.17 -11.69
C ALA A 156 1.53 12.94 -12.74
N GLY A 157 2.09 13.95 -13.41
CA GLY A 157 1.51 14.62 -14.57
C GLY A 157 -0.02 14.75 -14.58
N GLY A 158 -0.62 15.30 -13.51
CA GLY A 158 -2.06 15.43 -13.36
C GLY A 158 -2.78 14.20 -12.79
N GLY A 159 -2.08 13.13 -12.42
CA GLY A 159 -2.62 11.97 -11.71
C GLY A 159 -2.32 12.01 -10.20
N GLN A 160 -3.03 11.18 -9.45
CA GLN A 160 -2.80 10.99 -8.01
C GLN A 160 -2.11 9.66 -7.77
N ALA A 161 -1.00 9.67 -7.03
CA ALA A 161 -0.29 8.48 -6.60
C ALA A 161 -0.52 8.23 -5.10
N VAL A 162 -0.85 6.99 -4.74
CA VAL A 162 -1.09 6.58 -3.35
C VAL A 162 -0.26 5.33 -3.05
N ARG A 163 0.36 5.30 -1.88
CA ARG A 163 0.99 4.10 -1.35
C ARG A 163 -0.09 3.16 -0.81
N ILE A 164 -0.14 1.93 -1.30
CA ILE A 164 -1.21 0.97 -0.99
C ILE A 164 -0.79 -0.02 0.08
N ALA A 165 0.46 -0.51 0.06
CA ALA A 165 0.93 -1.48 1.03
C ALA A 165 2.42 -1.30 1.33
N ALA A 166 2.83 -1.69 2.54
CA ALA A 166 4.24 -1.88 2.87
C ALA A 166 4.79 -3.12 2.15
N ALA A 167 6.12 -3.23 2.08
CA ALA A 167 6.77 -4.41 1.56
C ALA A 167 6.41 -5.62 2.45
N LEU A 168 5.89 -6.67 1.83
CA LEU A 168 5.90 -7.99 2.44
C LEU A 168 7.17 -8.66 1.99
N ASP A 169 8.13 -8.83 2.89
CA ASP A 169 9.27 -9.71 2.67
C ASP A 169 8.76 -11.15 2.73
N TRP A 170 8.65 -11.76 1.57
CA TRP A 170 8.51 -13.21 1.45
C TRP A 170 9.93 -13.78 1.56
N GLN A 171 10.28 -14.26 2.74
CA GLN A 171 11.39 -15.20 2.91
C GLN A 171 10.91 -16.62 2.62
#